data_0d1a937c26872762da2508bbcfe04fd3
#
_entry.id   0d1a937c26872762da2508bbcfe04fd3
#
_cell.length_a   1.000
_cell.length_b   1.000
_cell.length_c   1.000
_cell.angle_alpha   90.00
_cell.angle_beta   90.00
_cell.angle_gamma   90.00
#
_symmetry.space_group_name_H-M   'P 1'
#
loop_
_entity.id
_entity.type
_entity.pdbx_description
1 polymer ?
#
loop_
_entity_poly.entity_id
_entity_poly.type
_entity_poly.pdbx_seq_one_letter_code
_entity_poly.pdbx_strand_id
1 'polypeptide(L)'
;MDVRELRPGLWRWTARHPQWDDREVSSAYLEAEDAVCLIDPLVPRDDEERFFAALDADVERLGLPVAIGLTNPWHRRSADELAARYSGSVHVGVEGGLPGRLAAYPGGMHAEDVVLHAPSHRALFTGDTVVDGGPCPEDWLADGRDHHVACLRRVLDLGADLVVPSHGAPFPAEQLAIALR
;
A
#
# COMPACT_ATOMS: atom_id res chain seq x y z
N MET A 1 -17.43 1.63 -4.42
CA MET A 1 -16.22 1.69 -3.53
C MET A 1 -16.57 1.10 -2.16
N ASP A 2 -15.81 0.12 -1.66
CA ASP A 2 -15.86 -0.31 -0.25
C ASP A 2 -14.73 0.40 0.52
N VAL A 3 -15.10 1.10 1.61
CA VAL A 3 -14.13 1.85 2.45
C VAL A 3 -14.25 1.33 3.87
N ARG A 4 -13.10 0.97 4.46
CA ARG A 4 -13.04 0.46 5.84
C ARG A 4 -11.91 1.08 6.62
N GLU A 5 -12.20 1.52 7.83
CA GLU A 5 -11.19 1.82 8.81
C GLU A 5 -10.60 0.51 9.34
N LEU A 6 -9.29 0.34 9.21
CA LEU A 6 -8.57 -0.82 9.71
C LEU A 6 -8.07 -0.56 11.14
N ARG A 7 -7.70 0.70 11.40
CA ARG A 7 -7.21 1.25 12.68
C ARG A 7 -7.45 2.74 12.71
N PRO A 8 -7.44 3.40 13.85
CA PRO A 8 -7.52 4.86 13.92
C PRO A 8 -6.49 5.52 12.99
N GLY A 9 -6.99 6.32 12.02
CA GLY A 9 -6.16 6.98 11.04
C GLY A 9 -5.59 6.11 9.91
N LEU A 10 -5.99 4.84 9.83
CA LEU A 10 -5.64 3.96 8.72
C LEU A 10 -6.89 3.38 8.06
N TRP A 11 -7.09 3.74 6.81
CA TRP A 11 -8.23 3.33 6.01
C TRP A 11 -7.78 2.55 4.77
N ARG A 12 -8.57 1.58 4.36
CA ARG A 12 -8.44 0.88 3.08
C ARG A 12 -9.68 1.16 2.25
N TRP A 13 -9.49 1.35 0.96
CA TRP A 13 -10.60 1.28 0.01
C TRP A 13 -10.28 0.34 -1.13
N THR A 14 -11.33 -0.14 -1.80
CA THR A 14 -11.21 -0.92 -3.01
C THR A 14 -11.86 -0.22 -4.18
N ALA A 15 -11.29 -0.39 -5.36
CA ALA A 15 -11.82 0.10 -6.61
C ALA A 15 -11.57 -0.93 -7.73
N ARG A 16 -12.42 -0.90 -8.76
CA ARG A 16 -12.23 -1.72 -9.95
C ARG A 16 -11.16 -1.12 -10.84
N HIS A 17 -10.21 -1.93 -11.26
CA HIS A 17 -9.10 -1.49 -12.11
C HIS A 17 -9.54 -1.51 -13.59
N PRO A 18 -9.68 -0.35 -14.25
CA PRO A 18 -10.29 -0.27 -15.58
C PRO A 18 -9.47 -0.92 -16.69
N GLN A 19 -8.17 -1.11 -16.46
CA GLN A 19 -7.25 -1.73 -17.43
C GLN A 19 -6.93 -3.19 -17.10
N TRP A 20 -7.56 -3.75 -16.08
CA TRP A 20 -7.29 -5.11 -15.61
C TRP A 20 -8.58 -5.90 -15.35
N ASP A 21 -9.39 -6.01 -16.41
CA ASP A 21 -10.65 -6.77 -16.42
C ASP A 21 -11.58 -6.47 -15.24
N ASP A 22 -11.65 -5.20 -14.82
CA ASP A 22 -12.42 -4.74 -13.67
C ASP A 22 -12.14 -5.49 -12.36
N ARG A 23 -10.97 -6.08 -12.21
CA ARG A 23 -10.55 -6.70 -10.96
C ARG A 23 -10.46 -5.66 -9.85
N GLU A 24 -10.92 -6.07 -8.68
CA GLU A 24 -10.84 -5.22 -7.49
C GLU A 24 -9.40 -5.16 -6.98
N VAL A 25 -8.94 -3.94 -6.75
CA VAL A 25 -7.64 -3.67 -6.14
C VAL A 25 -7.80 -2.79 -4.91
N SER A 26 -6.87 -2.92 -3.98
CA SER A 26 -6.84 -2.15 -2.75
C SER A 26 -5.89 -0.97 -2.85
N SER A 27 -6.27 0.07 -2.13
CA SER A 27 -5.45 1.25 -1.84
C SER A 27 -5.59 1.60 -0.37
N ALA A 28 -4.66 2.35 0.19
CA ALA A 28 -4.76 2.78 1.59
C ALA A 28 -4.52 4.27 1.77
N TYR A 29 -5.11 4.81 2.85
CA TYR A 29 -4.94 6.15 3.35
C TYR A 29 -4.45 6.08 4.79
N LEU A 30 -3.43 6.87 5.12
CA LEU A 30 -2.89 6.97 6.48
C LEU A 30 -2.82 8.43 6.92
N GLU A 31 -3.26 8.69 8.14
CA GLU A 31 -2.94 9.90 8.87
C GLU A 31 -1.61 9.69 9.61
N ALA A 32 -0.54 10.27 9.10
CA ALA A 32 0.75 10.23 9.78
C ALA A 32 1.04 11.56 10.48
N GLU A 33 2.12 11.62 11.26
CA GLU A 33 2.45 12.80 12.06
C GLU A 33 2.81 14.02 11.19
N ASP A 34 3.42 13.78 10.03
CA ASP A 34 3.99 14.82 9.16
C ASP A 34 3.47 14.80 7.72
N ALA A 35 2.54 13.86 7.40
CA ALA A 35 1.95 13.75 6.08
C ALA A 35 0.61 13.01 6.09
N VAL A 36 -0.24 13.29 5.11
CA VAL A 36 -1.30 12.38 4.66
C VAL A 36 -0.70 11.46 3.62
N CYS A 37 -0.70 10.16 3.89
CA CYS A 37 -0.09 9.19 3.00
C CYS A 37 -1.15 8.39 2.24
N LEU A 38 -1.00 8.29 0.92
CA LEU A 38 -1.80 7.43 0.05
C LEU A 38 -0.91 6.31 -0.49
N ILE A 39 -1.35 5.06 -0.34
CA ILE A 39 -0.59 3.89 -0.79
C ILE A 39 -1.30 3.24 -1.97
N ASP A 40 -0.58 3.09 -3.09
CA ASP A 40 -1.07 2.49 -4.34
C ASP A 40 -2.45 3.02 -4.77
N PRO A 41 -2.68 4.35 -4.82
CA PRO A 41 -4.02 4.89 -4.90
C PRO A 41 -4.65 4.70 -6.28
N LEU A 42 -5.88 4.18 -6.28
CA LEU A 42 -6.77 4.16 -7.44
C LEU A 42 -8.06 4.92 -7.11
N VAL A 43 -8.34 5.99 -7.83
CA VAL A 43 -9.59 6.75 -7.71
C VAL A 43 -10.76 5.88 -8.20
N PRO A 44 -11.77 5.64 -7.36
CA PRO A 44 -12.94 4.84 -7.73
C PRO A 44 -13.89 5.64 -8.62
N ARG A 45 -13.80 5.45 -9.93
CA ARG A 45 -14.52 6.26 -10.93
C ARG A 45 -16.04 6.28 -10.74
N ASP A 46 -16.62 5.19 -10.24
CA ASP A 46 -18.07 5.09 -9.96
C ASP A 46 -18.50 5.89 -8.71
N ASP A 47 -17.54 6.25 -7.83
CA ASP A 47 -17.76 6.99 -6.57
C ASP A 47 -16.84 8.22 -6.48
N GLU A 48 -16.38 8.76 -7.59
CA GLU A 48 -15.32 9.78 -7.66
C GLU A 48 -15.66 11.03 -6.85
N GLU A 49 -16.87 11.56 -6.96
CA GLU A 49 -17.30 12.76 -6.22
C GLU A 49 -17.24 12.54 -4.70
N ARG A 50 -17.72 11.38 -4.24
CA ARG A 50 -17.71 11.02 -2.82
C ARG A 50 -16.29 10.80 -2.32
N PHE A 51 -15.45 10.15 -3.12
CA PHE A 51 -14.04 9.94 -2.81
C PHE A 51 -13.31 11.27 -2.62
N PHE A 52 -13.42 12.19 -3.58
CA PHE A 52 -12.76 13.47 -3.49
C PHE A 52 -13.33 14.36 -2.37
N ALA A 53 -14.65 14.36 -2.17
CA ALA A 53 -15.25 15.12 -1.07
C ALA A 53 -14.70 14.69 0.30
N ALA A 54 -14.50 13.37 0.52
CA ALA A 54 -13.94 12.85 1.75
C ALA A 54 -12.45 13.18 1.88
N LEU A 55 -11.67 12.96 0.82
CA LEU A 55 -10.23 13.19 0.83
C LEU A 55 -9.88 14.69 0.95
N ASP A 56 -10.62 15.57 0.25
CA ASP A 56 -10.46 17.01 0.36
C ASP A 56 -10.71 17.50 1.80
N ALA A 57 -11.78 17.00 2.44
CA ALA A 57 -12.11 17.35 3.82
C ALA A 57 -11.01 16.88 4.81
N ASP A 58 -10.45 15.69 4.61
CA ASP A 58 -9.39 15.17 5.47
C ASP A 58 -8.06 15.92 5.27
N VAL A 59 -7.68 16.21 4.02
CA VAL A 59 -6.48 17.01 3.72
C VAL A 59 -6.60 18.41 4.30
N GLU A 60 -7.77 19.05 4.17
CA GLU A 60 -8.02 20.38 4.75
C GLU A 60 -7.99 20.34 6.29
N ARG A 61 -8.64 19.35 6.89
CA ARG A 61 -8.70 19.17 8.36
C ARG A 61 -7.31 19.00 8.98
N LEU A 62 -6.45 18.22 8.33
CA LEU A 62 -5.10 17.92 8.83
C LEU A 62 -4.10 19.02 8.51
N GLY A 63 -4.24 19.70 7.36
CA GLY A 63 -3.31 20.75 6.92
C GLY A 63 -1.89 20.24 6.67
N LEU A 64 -1.74 18.94 6.42
CA LEU A 64 -0.46 18.28 6.20
C LEU A 64 -0.21 18.06 4.69
N PRO A 65 1.06 17.97 4.26
CA PRO A 65 1.39 17.63 2.88
C PRO A 65 0.91 16.21 2.54
N VAL A 66 0.53 16.01 1.26
CA VAL A 66 0.15 14.71 0.75
C VAL A 66 1.39 14.00 0.18
N ALA A 67 1.62 12.77 0.59
CA ALA A 67 2.65 11.90 0.07
C ALA A 67 2.04 10.60 -0.47
N ILE A 68 2.47 10.18 -1.65
CA ILE A 68 1.98 8.97 -2.31
C ILE A 68 3.11 7.96 -2.35
N GLY A 69 2.93 6.83 -1.67
CA GLY A 69 3.85 5.70 -1.70
C GLY A 69 3.36 4.63 -2.66
N LEU A 70 4.20 4.19 -3.59
CA LEU A 70 3.90 3.09 -4.49
C LEU A 70 4.75 1.88 -4.12
N THR A 71 4.12 0.73 -3.99
CA THR A 71 4.81 -0.53 -3.69
C THR A 71 5.56 -1.08 -4.89
N ASN A 72 5.14 -0.68 -6.10
CA ASN A 72 5.84 -0.97 -7.35
C ASN A 72 5.47 0.06 -8.45
N PRO A 73 6.21 0.12 -9.56
CA PRO A 73 5.94 1.09 -10.65
C PRO A 73 4.59 0.90 -11.34
N TRP A 74 4.06 -0.33 -11.38
CA TRP A 74 2.78 -0.62 -12.03
C TRP A 74 1.58 -0.11 -11.23
N HIS A 75 1.77 0.18 -9.93
CA HIS A 75 0.73 0.75 -9.08
C HIS A 75 0.64 2.29 -9.18
N ARG A 76 1.20 2.88 -10.24
CA ARG A 76 1.09 4.33 -10.48
C ARG A 76 -0.34 4.82 -10.62
N ARG A 77 -1.21 4.03 -11.21
CA ARG A 77 -2.70 4.20 -11.24
C ARG A 77 -3.15 5.67 -11.26
N SER A 78 -3.74 6.18 -10.17
CA SER A 78 -4.17 7.58 -10.02
C SER A 78 -3.16 8.47 -9.29
N ALA A 79 -1.92 8.01 -9.07
CA ALA A 79 -0.94 8.73 -8.28
C ALA A 79 -0.63 10.13 -8.84
N ASP A 80 -0.46 10.27 -10.16
CA ASP A 80 -0.14 11.55 -10.78
C ASP A 80 -1.30 12.55 -10.69
N GLU A 81 -2.53 12.07 -10.85
CA GLU A 81 -3.75 12.88 -10.69
C GLU A 81 -3.86 13.42 -9.26
N LEU A 82 -3.67 12.56 -8.26
CA LEU A 82 -3.72 12.92 -6.84
C LEU A 82 -2.56 13.85 -6.44
N ALA A 83 -1.35 13.56 -6.93
CA ALA A 83 -0.21 14.45 -6.71
C ALA A 83 -0.45 15.85 -7.30
N ALA A 84 -1.00 15.94 -8.51
CA ALA A 84 -1.33 17.21 -9.12
C ALA A 84 -2.42 17.98 -8.34
N ARG A 85 -3.47 17.28 -7.85
CA ARG A 85 -4.56 17.88 -7.09
C ARG A 85 -4.11 18.48 -5.76
N TYR A 86 -3.27 17.75 -5.02
CA TYR A 86 -2.85 18.12 -3.66
C TYR A 86 -1.43 18.71 -3.59
N SER A 87 -0.79 19.00 -4.71
CA SER A 87 0.63 19.38 -4.75
C SER A 87 1.53 18.41 -3.98
N GLY A 88 1.19 17.12 -4.06
CA GLY A 88 1.84 16.06 -3.31
C GLY A 88 3.08 15.49 -3.99
N SER A 89 3.84 14.68 -3.26
CA SER A 89 5.01 13.96 -3.76
C SER A 89 4.69 12.49 -4.06
N VAL A 90 5.30 11.92 -5.11
CA VAL A 90 5.16 10.50 -5.46
C VAL A 90 6.50 9.79 -5.27
N HIS A 91 6.48 8.69 -4.52
CA HIS A 91 7.63 7.85 -4.20
C HIS A 91 7.39 6.44 -4.74
N VAL A 92 8.23 5.97 -5.67
CA VAL A 92 8.05 4.70 -6.37
C VAL A 92 9.22 3.78 -6.06
N GLY A 93 8.96 2.61 -5.47
CA GLY A 93 9.96 1.54 -5.30
C GLY A 93 11.28 1.98 -4.63
N VAL A 94 11.25 3.03 -3.84
CA VAL A 94 12.47 3.61 -3.23
C VAL A 94 12.67 3.01 -1.86
N GLU A 95 13.79 2.30 -1.67
CA GLU A 95 14.20 1.84 -0.35
C GLU A 95 14.57 3.02 0.56
N GLY A 96 14.20 2.93 1.83
CA GLY A 96 14.51 3.92 2.86
C GLY A 96 13.32 4.61 3.47
N GLY A 97 13.54 5.79 4.03
CA GLY A 97 12.50 6.58 4.69
C GLY A 97 11.72 7.45 3.71
N LEU A 98 10.39 7.48 3.87
CA LEU A 98 9.48 8.32 3.13
C LEU A 98 8.71 9.24 4.10
N PRO A 99 8.02 10.30 3.58
CA PRO A 99 7.09 11.08 4.40
C PRO A 99 6.08 10.18 5.12
N GLY A 100 5.53 10.65 6.22
CA GLY A 100 4.64 9.84 7.06
C GLY A 100 5.38 8.83 7.94
N ARG A 101 6.71 8.96 8.07
CA ARG A 101 7.58 7.97 8.73
C ARG A 101 7.40 6.56 8.17
N LEU A 102 6.99 6.48 6.92
CA LEU A 102 6.99 5.22 6.21
C LEU A 102 8.42 4.78 5.91
N ALA A 103 8.66 3.48 5.90
CA ALA A 103 9.92 2.91 5.48
C ALA A 103 9.69 1.84 4.42
N ALA A 104 10.46 1.90 3.33
CA ALA A 104 10.37 0.95 2.24
C ALA A 104 11.49 -0.09 2.32
N TYR A 105 11.14 -1.35 2.14
CA TYR A 105 12.02 -2.51 2.17
C TYR A 105 11.82 -3.35 0.92
N PRO A 106 12.84 -4.06 0.42
CA PRO A 106 12.68 -4.96 -0.72
C PRO A 106 11.57 -5.98 -0.51
N GLY A 107 10.69 -6.12 -1.48
CA GLY A 107 9.61 -7.12 -1.48
C GLY A 107 10.07 -8.48 -2.02
N GLY A 108 11.12 -8.48 -2.83
CA GLY A 108 11.76 -9.69 -3.37
C GLY A 108 11.01 -10.36 -4.50
N MET A 109 10.01 -9.71 -5.10
CA MET A 109 9.33 -10.19 -6.30
C MET A 109 10.12 -9.71 -7.54
N HIS A 110 10.36 -8.41 -7.64
CA HIS A 110 11.21 -7.74 -8.63
C HIS A 110 12.10 -6.71 -7.95
N ALA A 111 13.10 -6.20 -8.65
CA ALA A 111 14.06 -5.25 -8.11
C ALA A 111 13.43 -3.90 -7.64
N GLU A 112 12.29 -3.53 -8.21
CA GLU A 112 11.60 -2.27 -7.91
C GLU A 112 10.40 -2.45 -6.96
N ASP A 113 10.13 -3.69 -6.51
CA ASP A 113 9.06 -3.96 -5.56
C ASP A 113 9.50 -3.71 -4.14
N VAL A 114 8.69 -2.98 -3.41
CA VAL A 114 8.91 -2.71 -1.99
C VAL A 114 7.69 -3.07 -1.16
N VAL A 115 7.95 -3.44 0.08
CA VAL A 115 6.97 -3.46 1.15
C VAL A 115 7.11 -2.15 1.93
N LEU A 116 6.02 -1.40 2.05
CA LEU A 116 6.00 -0.20 2.86
C LEU A 116 5.58 -0.55 4.30
N HIS A 117 6.40 -0.16 5.26
CA HIS A 117 6.12 -0.32 6.68
C HIS A 117 5.67 1.01 7.28
N ALA A 118 4.52 1.02 7.96
CA ALA A 118 4.00 2.13 8.75
C ALA A 118 4.11 1.79 10.24
N PRO A 119 5.19 2.20 10.95
CA PRO A 119 5.41 1.84 12.35
C PRO A 119 4.30 2.32 13.29
N SER A 120 3.79 3.55 13.08
CA SER A 120 2.71 4.13 13.88
C SER A 120 1.42 3.33 13.83
N HIS A 121 1.16 2.67 12.73
CA HIS A 121 -0.02 1.81 12.53
C HIS A 121 0.31 0.32 12.62
N ARG A 122 1.58 -0.05 12.86
CA ARG A 122 2.06 -1.44 12.89
C ARG A 122 1.60 -2.24 11.67
N ALA A 123 1.64 -1.60 10.48
CA ALA A 123 1.09 -2.15 9.24
C ALA A 123 2.17 -2.29 8.16
N LEU A 124 2.04 -3.35 7.35
CA LEU A 124 2.81 -3.59 6.13
C LEU A 124 1.89 -3.47 4.93
N PHE A 125 2.26 -2.65 3.96
CA PHE A 125 1.62 -2.58 2.65
C PHE A 125 2.50 -3.34 1.67
N THR A 126 2.00 -4.47 1.21
CA THR A 126 2.83 -5.46 0.52
C THR A 126 2.70 -5.44 -1.00
N GLY A 127 1.81 -4.58 -1.53
CA GLY A 127 1.57 -4.59 -2.98
C GLY A 127 1.21 -5.98 -3.48
N ASP A 128 1.90 -6.42 -4.51
CA ASP A 128 1.72 -7.72 -5.16
C ASP A 128 2.64 -8.80 -4.58
N THR A 129 3.58 -8.45 -3.67
CA THR A 129 4.48 -9.43 -3.06
C THR A 129 3.75 -10.45 -2.18
N VAL A 130 2.53 -10.09 -1.75
CA VAL A 130 1.63 -10.96 -0.99
C VAL A 130 0.24 -10.89 -1.62
N VAL A 131 -0.33 -12.06 -1.91
CA VAL A 131 -1.64 -12.23 -2.55
C VAL A 131 -2.45 -13.24 -1.75
N ASP A 132 -3.73 -12.93 -1.47
CA ASP A 132 -4.68 -13.84 -0.79
C ASP A 132 -4.14 -14.48 0.50
N GLY A 133 -3.36 -13.72 1.27
CA GLY A 133 -2.87 -14.15 2.59
C GLY A 133 -1.58 -14.97 2.58
N GLY A 134 -0.93 -15.10 1.44
CA GLY A 134 0.34 -15.80 1.28
C GLY A 134 1.32 -15.09 0.33
N PRO A 135 2.53 -15.62 0.15
CA PRO A 135 3.47 -15.13 -0.87
C PRO A 135 2.85 -15.16 -2.27
N CYS A 136 3.25 -14.23 -3.14
CA CYS A 136 2.80 -14.24 -4.52
C CYS A 136 3.21 -15.54 -5.25
N PRO A 137 2.54 -15.87 -6.38
CA PRO A 137 2.88 -17.03 -7.20
C PRO A 137 4.35 -17.05 -7.64
N GLU A 138 4.95 -18.24 -7.71
CA GLU A 138 6.39 -18.40 -8.00
C GLU A 138 6.76 -17.92 -9.41
N ASP A 139 5.86 -18.06 -10.36
CA ASP A 139 6.03 -17.60 -11.74
C ASP A 139 6.08 -16.05 -11.88
N TRP A 140 5.76 -15.31 -10.80
CA TRP A 140 5.91 -13.84 -10.74
C TRP A 140 7.29 -13.41 -10.23
N LEU A 141 8.10 -14.33 -9.70
CA LEU A 141 9.35 -14.00 -9.01
C LEU A 141 10.53 -13.90 -9.97
N ALA A 142 11.25 -12.78 -9.99
CA ALA A 142 12.45 -12.60 -10.78
C ALA A 142 13.65 -13.41 -10.22
N ASP A 143 13.84 -13.39 -8.90
CA ASP A 143 15.00 -13.96 -8.21
C ASP A 143 14.67 -15.25 -7.43
N GLY A 144 13.48 -15.81 -7.66
CA GLY A 144 13.02 -17.09 -7.11
C GLY A 144 12.51 -16.99 -5.67
N ARG A 145 11.90 -18.12 -5.24
CA ARG A 145 11.14 -18.20 -4.00
C ARG A 145 11.97 -17.94 -2.73
N ASP A 146 13.19 -18.47 -2.66
CA ASP A 146 14.01 -18.35 -1.45
C ASP A 146 14.36 -16.88 -1.16
N HIS A 147 14.69 -16.11 -2.21
CA HIS A 147 14.96 -14.68 -2.09
C HIS A 147 13.71 -13.93 -1.60
N HIS A 148 12.57 -14.17 -2.23
CA HIS A 148 11.29 -13.57 -1.87
C HIS A 148 10.90 -13.86 -0.41
N VAL A 149 10.95 -15.13 0.00
CA VAL A 149 10.68 -15.54 1.39
C VAL A 149 11.62 -14.87 2.37
N ALA A 150 12.92 -14.72 2.03
CA ALA A 150 13.88 -14.04 2.89
C ALA A 150 13.54 -12.55 3.05
N CYS A 151 13.09 -11.86 2.00
CA CYS A 151 12.63 -10.48 2.05
C CYS A 151 11.38 -10.34 2.94
N LEU A 152 10.37 -11.18 2.74
CA LEU A 152 9.14 -11.16 3.53
C LEU A 152 9.40 -11.45 5.03
N ARG A 153 10.30 -12.37 5.36
CA ARG A 153 10.69 -12.62 6.76
C ARG A 153 11.31 -11.41 7.41
N ARG A 154 12.19 -10.67 6.71
CA ARG A 154 12.81 -9.45 7.23
C ARG A 154 11.78 -8.38 7.57
N VAL A 155 10.75 -8.19 6.72
CA VAL A 155 9.72 -7.18 7.01
C VAL A 155 8.78 -7.61 8.12
N LEU A 156 8.56 -8.90 8.34
CA LEU A 156 7.82 -9.41 9.50
C LEU A 156 8.55 -9.13 10.82
N ASP A 157 9.88 -9.16 10.82
CA ASP A 157 10.71 -8.85 12.02
C ASP A 157 10.61 -7.37 12.45
N LEU A 158 10.01 -6.49 11.64
CA LEU A 158 9.78 -5.08 11.99
C LEU A 158 8.67 -4.87 13.05
N GLY A 159 7.99 -5.93 13.46
CA GLY A 159 7.00 -5.89 14.53
C GLY A 159 5.62 -5.37 14.10
N ALA A 160 5.33 -5.37 12.82
CA ALA A 160 3.97 -5.15 12.32
C ALA A 160 3.08 -6.35 12.67
N ASP A 161 1.80 -6.10 12.89
CA ASP A 161 0.80 -7.13 13.16
C ASP A 161 -0.36 -7.14 12.15
N LEU A 162 -0.34 -6.21 11.18
CA LEU A 162 -1.32 -6.10 10.09
C LEU A 162 -0.61 -6.13 8.74
N VAL A 163 -1.11 -6.94 7.81
CA VAL A 163 -0.70 -6.94 6.40
C VAL A 163 -1.87 -6.44 5.54
N VAL A 164 -1.57 -5.49 4.66
CA VAL A 164 -2.51 -4.86 3.73
C VAL A 164 -2.01 -5.07 2.30
N PRO A 165 -2.46 -6.11 1.61
CA PRO A 165 -2.06 -6.41 0.24
C PRO A 165 -2.85 -5.55 -0.78
N SER A 166 -2.33 -5.40 -1.99
CA SER A 166 -3.09 -4.83 -3.12
C SER A 166 -4.19 -5.76 -3.60
N HIS A 167 -4.03 -7.07 -3.40
CA HIS A 167 -5.00 -8.11 -3.78
C HIS A 167 -5.39 -8.94 -2.57
N GLY A 168 -6.71 -9.07 -2.34
CA GLY A 168 -7.27 -9.78 -1.19
C GLY A 168 -7.59 -8.86 0.00
N ALA A 169 -8.03 -9.47 1.10
CA ALA A 169 -8.38 -8.77 2.32
C ALA A 169 -7.15 -8.53 3.20
N PRO A 170 -7.12 -7.45 4.02
CA PRO A 170 -6.13 -7.30 5.09
C PRO A 170 -6.22 -8.45 6.09
N PHE A 171 -5.08 -8.86 6.65
CA PHE A 171 -4.99 -10.00 7.55
C PHE A 171 -3.85 -9.84 8.58
N PRO A 172 -3.88 -10.62 9.70
CA PRO A 172 -2.82 -10.59 10.70
C PRO A 172 -1.46 -11.04 10.14
N ALA A 173 -0.38 -10.35 10.50
CA ALA A 173 0.98 -10.70 10.07
C ALA A 173 1.41 -12.13 10.48
N GLU A 174 0.85 -12.67 11.56
CA GLU A 174 1.06 -14.05 11.98
C GLU A 174 0.63 -15.07 10.90
N GLN A 175 -0.44 -14.77 10.15
CA GLN A 175 -0.88 -15.64 9.04
C GLN A 175 0.19 -15.72 7.95
N LEU A 176 0.81 -14.56 7.58
CA LEU A 176 1.93 -14.57 6.63
C LEU A 176 3.12 -15.34 7.19
N ALA A 177 3.46 -15.16 8.46
CA ALA A 177 4.54 -15.89 9.10
C ALA A 177 4.34 -17.42 9.07
N ILE A 178 3.08 -17.88 9.16
CA ILE A 178 2.73 -19.31 9.02
C ILE A 178 2.91 -19.77 7.55
N ALA A 179 2.48 -18.97 6.58
CA ALA A 179 2.58 -19.29 5.15
C ALA A 179 4.03 -19.34 4.64
N LEU A 180 4.98 -18.72 5.37
CA LEU A 180 6.40 -18.70 5.02
C LEU A 180 7.22 -19.84 5.69
N ARG A 181 6.59 -20.77 6.41
CA ARG A 181 7.27 -21.93 7.05
C ARG A 181 7.54 -23.05 6.05
#